data_ce835f355c97e98bf657647b7107c042
#
_entry.id   ce835f355c97e98bf657647b7107c042
#
_cell.length_a   1.000
_cell.length_b   1.000
_cell.length_c   1.000
_cell.angle_alpha   90.00
_cell.angle_beta   90.00
_cell.angle_gamma   90.00
#
_symmetry.space_group_name_H-M   'P 1'
#
loop_
_entity.id
_entity.type
_entity.pdbx_description
1 polymer ?
#
loop_
_entity_poly.entity_id
_entity_poly.type
_entity_poly.pdbx_seq_one_letter_code
_entity_poly.pdbx_strand_id
1 'polypeptide(L)'
;MKKLLWVALACALFALPSHAQTTPAADASVGYSYLRVTGSNGVNLNGVSGSVSYNANDWFGLVGDLGVYHGSPFGIGFTATTYTFGPRFSYRKDSRVTPFAQALFGGFHFSASSGGFGASSNPFAFSFGGGADVPLGSNDRIGLRPQFDYIGFRSNGSTSNSVRISVALVFHIGQR
;
A
#
# COMPACT_ATOMS: atom_id res chain seq x y z
N MET A 1 24.75 -26.02 9.36
CA MET A 1 24.22 -25.51 10.63
C MET A 1 23.54 -24.13 10.47
N LYS A 2 24.14 -23.13 9.79
CA LYS A 2 23.51 -21.80 9.59
C LYS A 2 22.17 -21.84 8.83
N LYS A 3 22.00 -22.72 7.83
CA LYS A 3 20.74 -22.86 7.07
C LYS A 3 19.59 -23.41 7.91
N LEU A 4 19.87 -24.31 8.85
CA LEU A 4 18.87 -24.85 9.80
C LEU A 4 18.38 -23.79 10.79
N LEU A 5 19.24 -22.86 11.17
CA LEU A 5 18.88 -21.75 12.07
C LEU A 5 17.88 -20.80 11.41
N TRP A 6 18.03 -20.52 10.11
CA TRP A 6 17.10 -19.69 9.35
C TRP A 6 15.74 -20.35 9.15
N VAL A 7 15.73 -21.69 8.93
CA VAL A 7 14.48 -22.45 8.84
C VAL A 7 13.76 -22.50 10.19
N ALA A 8 14.49 -22.72 11.28
CA ALA A 8 13.93 -22.70 12.64
C ALA A 8 13.40 -21.32 13.04
N LEU A 9 14.10 -20.22 12.66
CA LEU A 9 13.64 -18.85 12.88
C LEU A 9 12.38 -18.55 12.07
N ALA A 10 12.30 -19.03 10.82
CA ALA A 10 11.10 -18.88 9.99
C ALA A 10 9.93 -19.67 10.58
N CYS A 11 10.12 -20.90 11.05
CA CYS A 11 9.07 -21.68 11.71
C CYS A 11 8.62 -21.07 13.04
N ALA A 12 9.52 -20.47 13.82
CA ALA A 12 9.17 -19.80 15.08
C ALA A 12 8.30 -18.55 14.87
N LEU A 13 8.45 -17.86 13.73
CA LEU A 13 7.59 -16.72 13.36
C LEU A 13 6.14 -17.12 13.04
N PHE A 14 5.89 -18.39 12.69
CA PHE A 14 4.53 -18.91 12.45
C PHE A 14 3.86 -19.49 13.69
N ALA A 15 4.54 -19.61 14.81
CA ALA A 15 4.07 -20.26 16.04
C ALA A 15 3.54 -19.29 17.12
N LEU A 16 3.13 -18.07 16.74
CA LEU A 16 2.54 -17.13 17.69
C LEU A 16 1.10 -17.58 18.03
N PRO A 17 0.71 -17.59 19.33
CA PRO A 17 -0.61 -18.02 19.74
C PRO A 17 -1.69 -17.11 19.15
N SER A 18 -2.62 -17.69 18.43
CA SER A 18 -3.84 -17.05 17.95
C SER A 18 -4.76 -16.79 19.14
N HIS A 19 -4.82 -15.56 19.60
CA HIS A 19 -5.88 -15.14 20.51
C HIS A 19 -7.17 -14.97 19.68
N ALA A 20 -8.29 -15.46 20.21
CA ALA A 20 -9.60 -15.46 19.58
C ALA A 20 -10.23 -14.04 19.55
N GLN A 21 -9.61 -13.13 18.81
CA GLN A 21 -10.22 -11.89 18.38
C GLN A 21 -10.83 -12.14 16.99
N THR A 22 -12.03 -11.65 16.76
CA THR A 22 -12.69 -11.75 15.45
C THR A 22 -11.93 -10.90 14.43
N THR A 23 -10.95 -11.49 13.79
CA THR A 23 -10.18 -10.84 12.71
C THR A 23 -11.03 -10.82 11.46
N PRO A 24 -11.19 -9.68 10.78
CA PRO A 24 -11.86 -9.66 9.49
C PRO A 24 -11.10 -10.55 8.51
N ALA A 25 -11.84 -11.37 7.75
CA ALA A 25 -11.24 -12.27 6.78
C ALA A 25 -10.60 -11.51 5.63
N ALA A 26 -11.19 -10.39 5.25
CA ALA A 26 -10.71 -9.50 4.20
C ALA A 26 -11.01 -8.04 4.53
N ASP A 27 -10.21 -7.14 3.96
CA ASP A 27 -10.44 -5.70 4.02
C ASP A 27 -10.42 -5.13 2.61
N ALA A 28 -11.32 -4.20 2.32
CA ALA A 28 -11.30 -3.41 1.11
C ALA A 28 -11.21 -1.92 1.48
N SER A 29 -10.37 -1.16 0.78
CA SER A 29 -10.27 0.27 1.02
C SER A 29 -10.26 1.07 -0.25
N VAL A 30 -10.78 2.30 -0.19
CA VAL A 30 -10.74 3.28 -1.27
C VAL A 30 -10.66 4.68 -0.68
N GLY A 31 -9.85 5.54 -1.28
CA GLY A 31 -9.68 6.89 -0.76
C GLY A 31 -8.85 7.81 -1.65
N TYR A 32 -8.71 9.02 -1.17
CA TYR A 32 -7.87 10.04 -1.78
C TYR A 32 -6.40 9.78 -1.50
N SER A 33 -5.56 10.03 -2.50
CA SER A 33 -4.12 9.88 -2.41
C SER A 33 -3.39 11.02 -3.09
N TYR A 34 -2.39 11.52 -2.38
CA TYR A 34 -1.42 12.47 -2.88
C TYR A 34 -0.10 11.75 -3.11
N LEU A 35 0.44 11.85 -4.33
CA LEU A 35 1.71 11.25 -4.72
C LEU A 35 2.71 12.36 -5.10
N ARG A 36 3.82 12.41 -4.40
CA ARG A 36 4.96 13.26 -4.73
C ARG A 36 6.08 12.42 -5.34
N VAL A 37 6.33 12.60 -6.62
CA VAL A 37 7.48 12.01 -7.31
C VAL A 37 8.68 12.93 -7.08
N THR A 38 9.72 12.39 -6.48
CA THR A 38 10.96 13.14 -6.18
C THR A 38 11.91 13.07 -7.38
N GLY A 39 12.50 14.20 -7.76
CA GLY A 39 13.43 14.34 -8.87
C GLY A 39 13.85 15.79 -9.01
N SER A 40 14.66 16.13 -9.99
CA SER A 40 15.16 17.52 -10.24
C SER A 40 14.01 18.53 -10.41
N ASN A 41 12.84 18.07 -10.89
CA ASN A 41 11.61 18.87 -11.02
C ASN A 41 10.44 18.10 -10.38
N GLY A 42 10.51 17.87 -9.05
CA GLY A 42 9.53 17.06 -8.34
C GLY A 42 8.07 17.34 -8.75
N VAL A 43 7.32 16.29 -9.10
CA VAL A 43 5.94 16.37 -9.59
C VAL A 43 4.98 15.96 -8.49
N ASN A 44 3.96 16.78 -8.28
CA ASN A 44 2.88 16.49 -7.34
C ASN A 44 1.66 16.02 -8.13
N LEU A 45 1.15 14.85 -7.78
CA LEU A 45 -0.01 14.24 -8.41
C LEU A 45 -1.06 13.95 -7.35
N ASN A 46 -2.31 14.17 -7.72
CA ASN A 46 -3.47 13.87 -6.89
C ASN A 46 -4.27 12.74 -7.52
N GLY A 47 -4.91 11.92 -6.71
CA GLY A 47 -5.64 10.81 -7.25
C GLY A 47 -6.42 10.02 -6.24
N VAL A 48 -6.77 8.82 -6.65
CA VAL A 48 -7.45 7.84 -5.81
C VAL A 48 -6.62 6.57 -5.73
N SER A 49 -6.65 5.94 -4.58
CA SER A 49 -6.09 4.60 -4.42
C SER A 49 -7.07 3.70 -3.69
N GLY A 50 -6.93 2.41 -3.91
CA GLY A 50 -7.70 1.39 -3.22
C GLY A 50 -6.87 0.14 -3.01
N SER A 51 -7.20 -0.62 -1.98
CA SER A 51 -6.56 -1.89 -1.71
C SER A 51 -7.55 -2.95 -1.30
N VAL A 52 -7.23 -4.19 -1.61
CA VAL A 52 -7.92 -5.37 -1.07
C VAL A 52 -6.89 -6.21 -0.37
N SER A 53 -7.18 -6.62 0.87
CA SER A 53 -6.32 -7.50 1.64
C SER A 53 -7.07 -8.74 2.09
N TYR A 54 -6.37 -9.86 2.09
CA TYR A 54 -6.80 -11.11 2.71
C TYR A 54 -5.95 -11.35 3.96
N ASN A 55 -6.60 -11.45 5.12
CA ASN A 55 -5.93 -11.66 6.39
C ASN A 55 -5.81 -13.18 6.65
N ALA A 56 -4.60 -13.71 6.56
CA ALA A 56 -4.34 -15.13 6.80
C ALA A 56 -4.41 -15.47 8.30
N ASN A 57 -4.09 -14.51 9.16
CA ASN A 57 -4.23 -14.58 10.61
C ASN A 57 -4.30 -13.16 11.21
N ASP A 58 -4.27 -13.04 12.54
CA ASP A 58 -4.47 -11.76 13.25
C ASP A 58 -3.38 -10.71 12.98
N TRP A 59 -2.21 -11.13 12.57
CA TRP A 59 -1.06 -10.25 12.37
C TRP A 59 -0.53 -10.23 10.93
N PHE A 60 -0.87 -11.21 10.09
CA PHE A 60 -0.34 -11.35 8.73
C PHE A 60 -1.45 -11.43 7.70
N GLY A 61 -1.30 -10.70 6.61
CA GLY A 61 -2.17 -10.73 5.44
C GLY A 61 -1.41 -10.45 4.15
N LEU A 62 -2.07 -10.70 3.05
CA LEU A 62 -1.64 -10.32 1.71
C LEU A 62 -2.52 -9.19 1.20
N VAL A 63 -1.91 -8.20 0.56
CA VAL A 63 -2.62 -7.04 0.04
C VAL A 63 -2.27 -6.78 -1.42
N GLY A 64 -3.28 -6.46 -2.22
CA GLY A 64 -3.15 -5.84 -3.53
C GLY A 64 -3.58 -4.38 -3.45
N ASP A 65 -2.77 -3.48 -3.97
CA ASP A 65 -2.98 -2.03 -3.96
C ASP A 65 -2.93 -1.47 -5.37
N LEU A 66 -3.89 -0.62 -5.69
CA LEU A 66 -4.01 0.09 -6.96
C LEU A 66 -4.13 1.58 -6.70
N GLY A 67 -3.44 2.40 -7.49
CA GLY A 67 -3.57 3.85 -7.43
C GLY A 67 -3.54 4.47 -8.81
N VAL A 68 -4.37 5.50 -9.01
CA VAL A 68 -4.39 6.29 -10.24
C VAL A 68 -4.28 7.76 -9.85
N TYR A 69 -3.31 8.44 -10.44
CA TYR A 69 -2.94 9.80 -10.09
C TYR A 69 -2.85 10.68 -11.34
N HIS A 70 -3.29 11.93 -11.22
CA HIS A 70 -3.22 12.92 -12.26
C HIS A 70 -2.61 14.22 -11.76
N GLY A 71 -1.94 14.93 -12.66
CA GLY A 71 -1.45 16.29 -12.42
C GLY A 71 -1.05 16.94 -13.73
N SER A 72 -1.02 18.25 -13.75
CA SER A 72 -0.66 19.04 -14.93
C SER A 72 0.37 20.13 -14.60
N PRO A 73 1.55 19.77 -14.05
CA PRO A 73 2.60 20.74 -13.82
C PRO A 73 3.08 21.29 -15.15
N PHE A 74 3.28 22.58 -15.22
CA PHE A 74 3.75 23.30 -16.41
C PHE A 74 2.90 23.11 -17.69
N GLY A 75 1.62 22.81 -17.55
CA GLY A 75 0.71 22.58 -18.70
C GLY A 75 0.88 21.23 -19.40
N ILE A 76 1.72 20.34 -18.88
CA ILE A 76 1.90 18.98 -19.38
C ILE A 76 1.03 18.04 -18.53
N GLY A 77 0.16 17.27 -19.19
CA GLY A 77 -0.67 16.25 -18.52
C GLY A 77 0.16 15.04 -18.11
N PHE A 78 0.17 14.74 -16.82
CA PHE A 78 0.81 13.54 -16.28
C PHE A 78 -0.24 12.61 -15.70
N THR A 79 -0.13 11.34 -16.02
CA THR A 79 -0.91 10.26 -15.42
C THR A 79 0.03 9.20 -14.89
N ALA A 80 -0.15 8.81 -13.63
CA ALA A 80 0.58 7.72 -13.01
C ALA A 80 -0.39 6.67 -12.47
N THR A 81 -0.09 5.41 -12.69
CA THR A 81 -0.84 4.27 -12.15
C THR A 81 0.12 3.35 -11.42
N THR A 82 -0.20 3.01 -10.18
CA THR A 82 0.54 2.02 -9.38
C THR A 82 -0.30 0.76 -9.26
N TYR A 83 0.32 -0.39 -9.38
CA TYR A 83 -0.28 -1.69 -9.10
C TYR A 83 0.75 -2.55 -8.38
N THR A 84 0.49 -2.81 -7.12
CA THR A 84 1.45 -3.48 -6.25
C THR A 84 0.77 -4.54 -5.39
N PHE A 85 1.52 -5.54 -5.00
CA PHE A 85 1.06 -6.66 -4.20
C PHE A 85 2.15 -7.10 -3.22
N GLY A 86 1.75 -7.56 -2.03
CA GLY A 86 2.72 -8.08 -1.06
C GLY A 86 2.15 -8.29 0.35
N PRO A 87 3.04 -8.58 1.30
CA PRO A 87 2.66 -8.82 2.69
C PRO A 87 2.30 -7.53 3.43
N ARG A 88 1.34 -7.69 4.35
CA ARG A 88 0.96 -6.70 5.36
C ARG A 88 1.04 -7.34 6.73
N PHE A 89 1.61 -6.61 7.67
CA PHE A 89 1.68 -6.97 9.08
C PHE A 89 0.82 -5.99 9.87
N SER A 90 -0.17 -6.50 10.57
CA SER A 90 -1.12 -5.71 11.36
C SER A 90 -0.99 -6.06 12.85
N TYR A 91 -1.11 -5.07 13.70
CA TYR A 91 -1.07 -5.26 15.15
C TYR A 91 -2.48 -5.04 15.72
N ARG A 92 -3.16 -6.14 16.00
CA ARG A 92 -4.54 -6.17 16.53
C ARG A 92 -4.49 -6.62 17.99
N LYS A 93 -4.23 -5.72 18.91
CA LYS A 93 -4.32 -5.95 20.35
C LYS A 93 -5.30 -4.95 20.94
N ASP A 94 -6.29 -5.41 21.68
CA ASP A 94 -7.21 -4.69 22.60
C ASP A 94 -7.48 -3.18 22.36
N SER A 95 -6.99 -2.61 21.27
CA SER A 95 -7.17 -1.23 20.90
C SER A 95 -8.10 -1.13 19.68
N ARG A 96 -8.96 -0.12 19.69
CA ARG A 96 -9.83 0.18 18.55
C ARG A 96 -9.04 0.53 17.28
N VAL A 97 -7.77 0.88 17.40
CA VAL A 97 -6.91 1.27 16.28
C VAL A 97 -5.99 0.10 15.92
N THR A 98 -5.98 -0.29 14.66
CA THR A 98 -5.13 -1.35 14.13
C THR A 98 -4.01 -0.75 13.29
N PRO A 99 -2.81 -0.50 13.85
CA PRO A 99 -1.66 -0.11 13.05
C PRO A 99 -1.18 -1.27 12.19
N PHE A 100 -0.64 -0.93 11.00
CA PHE A 100 -0.07 -1.90 10.09
C PHE A 100 1.18 -1.35 9.38
N ALA A 101 2.01 -2.28 8.93
CA ALA A 101 3.12 -2.03 8.02
C ALA A 101 3.02 -2.99 6.83
N GLN A 102 3.47 -2.55 5.66
CA GLN A 102 3.40 -3.36 4.44
C GLN A 102 4.63 -3.18 3.56
N ALA A 103 4.93 -4.23 2.80
CA ALA A 103 5.97 -4.23 1.78
C ALA A 103 5.39 -4.79 0.49
N LEU A 104 5.29 -3.96 -0.55
CA LEU A 104 4.60 -4.29 -1.78
C LEU A 104 5.54 -4.20 -2.97
N PHE A 105 5.31 -5.04 -3.97
CA PHE A 105 6.10 -5.11 -5.21
C PHE A 105 5.15 -5.16 -6.40
N GLY A 106 5.53 -4.55 -7.52
CA GLY A 106 4.69 -4.52 -8.71
C GLY A 106 5.20 -3.60 -9.79
N GLY A 107 4.31 -2.81 -10.39
CA GLY A 107 4.65 -1.89 -11.45
C GLY A 107 4.14 -0.47 -11.20
N PHE A 108 4.78 0.43 -11.89
CA PHE A 108 4.44 1.84 -11.95
C PHE A 108 4.29 2.22 -13.43
N HIS A 109 3.09 2.51 -13.86
CA HIS A 109 2.85 3.01 -15.21
C HIS A 109 2.81 4.53 -15.18
N PHE A 110 3.65 5.17 -15.97
CA PHE A 110 3.70 6.61 -16.08
C PHE A 110 3.48 7.02 -17.53
N SER A 111 2.59 7.97 -17.77
CA SER A 111 2.38 8.58 -19.08
C SER A 111 2.38 10.10 -18.97
N ALA A 112 3.04 10.74 -19.93
CA ALA A 112 3.04 12.18 -20.11
C ALA A 112 2.57 12.51 -21.50
N SER A 113 1.71 13.52 -21.66
CA SER A 113 1.21 13.99 -22.94
C SER A 113 1.27 15.50 -23.04
N SER A 114 1.81 16.01 -24.16
CA SER A 114 1.87 17.43 -24.47
C SER A 114 1.82 17.62 -25.97
N GLY A 115 0.90 18.47 -26.48
CA GLY A 115 0.88 18.92 -27.87
C GLY A 115 0.83 17.81 -28.94
N GLY A 116 0.21 16.65 -28.65
CA GLY A 116 0.12 15.53 -29.58
C GLY A 116 1.29 14.51 -29.48
N PHE A 117 2.28 14.75 -28.63
CA PHE A 117 3.34 13.80 -28.32
C PHE A 117 3.07 13.14 -26.98
N GLY A 118 3.22 11.81 -26.93
CA GLY A 118 3.04 11.01 -25.72
C GLY A 118 4.26 10.14 -25.46
N ALA A 119 4.66 10.04 -24.19
CA ALA A 119 5.67 9.09 -23.73
C ALA A 119 5.10 8.26 -22.57
N SER A 120 5.39 6.97 -22.56
CA SER A 120 5.00 6.07 -21.46
C SER A 120 6.14 5.18 -21.04
N SER A 121 6.13 4.78 -19.77
CA SER A 121 7.11 3.89 -19.17
C SER A 121 6.46 2.98 -18.13
N ASN A 122 6.94 1.75 -18.02
CA ASN A 122 6.47 0.73 -17.07
C ASN A 122 7.61 0.19 -16.22
N PRO A 123 8.19 0.98 -15.31
CA PRO A 123 9.23 0.49 -14.42
C PRO A 123 8.68 -0.47 -13.36
N PHE A 124 9.56 -1.37 -12.89
CA PHE A 124 9.30 -2.13 -11.69
C PHE A 124 9.21 -1.18 -10.47
N ALA A 125 8.22 -1.39 -9.62
CA ALA A 125 8.00 -0.61 -8.41
C ALA A 125 8.05 -1.48 -7.16
N PHE A 126 8.53 -0.89 -6.08
CA PHE A 126 8.40 -1.43 -4.74
C PHE A 126 7.88 -0.34 -3.81
N SER A 127 7.11 -0.72 -2.80
CA SER A 127 6.55 0.20 -1.83
C SER A 127 6.75 -0.34 -0.42
N PHE A 128 7.21 0.52 0.48
CA PHE A 128 7.26 0.26 1.91
C PHE A 128 6.47 1.34 2.62
N GLY A 129 5.55 0.93 3.45
CA GLY A 129 4.70 1.89 4.12
C GLY A 129 3.90 1.29 5.25
N GLY A 130 3.02 2.11 5.79
CA GLY A 130 2.14 1.71 6.86
C GLY A 130 1.08 2.76 7.15
N GLY A 131 0.20 2.41 8.04
CA GLY A 131 -0.92 3.25 8.44
C GLY A 131 -1.63 2.68 9.65
N ALA A 132 -2.84 3.12 9.85
CA ALA A 132 -3.68 2.61 10.91
C ALA A 132 -5.14 2.57 10.47
N ASP A 133 -5.85 1.52 10.82
CA ASP A 133 -7.29 1.45 10.68
C ASP A 133 -7.95 1.98 11.95
N VAL A 134 -8.68 3.06 11.82
CA VAL A 134 -9.41 3.73 12.90
C VAL A 134 -10.90 3.47 12.68
N PRO A 135 -11.57 2.63 13.49
CA PRO A 135 -13.00 2.35 13.32
C PRO A 135 -13.84 3.61 13.40
N LEU A 136 -14.84 3.72 12.54
CA LEU A 136 -15.85 4.76 12.57
C LEU A 136 -17.12 4.22 13.21
N GLY A 137 -17.46 4.73 14.39
CA GLY A 137 -18.66 4.33 15.15
C GLY A 137 -18.45 3.10 16.02
N SER A 138 -19.57 2.47 16.43
CA SER A 138 -19.59 1.31 17.32
C SER A 138 -19.50 -0.03 16.59
N ASN A 139 -19.65 -0.04 15.27
CA ASN A 139 -19.53 -1.21 14.42
C ASN A 139 -18.17 -1.15 13.72
N ASP A 140 -17.26 -2.05 14.05
CA ASP A 140 -15.91 -2.13 13.49
C ASP A 140 -15.85 -2.52 11.99
N ARG A 141 -16.99 -2.40 11.27
CA ARG A 141 -17.10 -2.74 9.84
C ARG A 141 -16.55 -1.69 8.90
N ILE A 142 -16.56 -0.43 9.34
CA ILE A 142 -16.09 0.71 8.53
C ILE A 142 -15.09 1.51 9.37
N GLY A 143 -13.97 1.86 8.77
CA GLY A 143 -12.92 2.65 9.39
C GLY A 143 -12.34 3.70 8.46
N LEU A 144 -11.55 4.58 9.04
CA LEU A 144 -10.68 5.52 8.34
C LEU A 144 -9.26 4.97 8.35
N ARG A 145 -8.60 5.00 7.19
CA ARG A 145 -7.21 4.51 7.01
C ARG A 145 -6.29 5.65 6.54
N PRO A 146 -5.70 6.43 7.45
CA PRO A 146 -4.51 7.22 7.10
C PRO A 146 -3.34 6.28 6.81
N GLN A 147 -2.61 6.54 5.71
CA GLN A 147 -1.52 5.69 5.25
C GLN A 147 -0.42 6.55 4.64
N PHE A 148 0.82 6.15 4.87
CA PHE A 148 2.03 6.72 4.31
C PHE A 148 2.85 5.61 3.65
N ASP A 149 3.28 5.82 2.40
CA ASP A 149 4.11 4.88 1.67
C ASP A 149 5.28 5.58 0.98
N TYR A 150 6.42 4.97 1.09
CA TYR A 150 7.56 5.25 0.24
C TYR A 150 7.51 4.32 -0.97
N ILE A 151 7.55 4.86 -2.18
CA ILE A 151 7.48 4.10 -3.43
C ILE A 151 8.75 4.37 -4.20
N GLY A 152 9.54 3.31 -4.41
CA GLY A 152 10.68 3.34 -5.30
C GLY A 152 10.33 2.67 -6.63
N PHE A 153 10.76 3.25 -7.74
CA PHE A 153 10.64 2.62 -9.04
C PHE A 153 11.98 2.66 -9.78
N ARG A 154 12.29 1.54 -10.40
CA ARG A 154 13.56 1.34 -11.08
C ARG A 154 13.37 1.28 -12.58
N SER A 155 14.03 2.21 -13.30
CA SER A 155 14.05 2.26 -14.75
C SER A 155 15.50 2.50 -15.24
N ASN A 156 15.96 1.68 -16.20
CA ASN A 156 17.27 1.84 -16.85
C ASN A 156 18.46 2.01 -15.88
N GLY A 157 18.46 1.25 -14.78
CA GLY A 157 19.55 1.31 -13.80
C GLY A 157 19.46 2.44 -12.77
N SER A 158 18.57 3.41 -12.96
CA SER A 158 18.31 4.49 -12.02
C SER A 158 17.08 4.18 -11.15
N THR A 159 17.14 4.56 -9.88
CA THR A 159 16.01 4.46 -8.96
C THR A 159 15.46 5.86 -8.70
N SER A 160 14.18 6.05 -8.96
CA SER A 160 13.45 7.26 -8.60
C SER A 160 12.55 6.96 -7.40
N ASN A 161 12.38 7.96 -6.56
CA ASN A 161 11.67 7.83 -5.29
C ASN A 161 10.40 8.68 -5.32
N SER A 162 9.38 8.20 -4.64
CA SER A 162 8.12 8.91 -4.46
C SER A 162 7.60 8.69 -3.05
N VAL A 163 6.81 9.63 -2.59
CA VAL A 163 6.09 9.52 -1.31
C VAL A 163 4.61 9.62 -1.60
N ARG A 164 3.85 8.69 -1.07
CA ARG A 164 2.40 8.70 -1.10
C ARG A 164 1.84 8.94 0.29
N ILE A 165 0.89 9.87 0.39
CA ILE A 165 0.06 10.08 1.57
C ILE A 165 -1.38 9.84 1.13
N SER A 166 -2.10 9.00 1.85
CA SER A 166 -3.49 8.69 1.52
C SER A 166 -4.38 8.66 2.76
N VAL A 167 -5.66 8.95 2.53
CA VAL A 167 -6.73 8.79 3.50
C VAL A 167 -7.86 8.06 2.81
N ALA A 168 -8.21 6.88 3.32
CA ALA A 168 -9.18 5.98 2.72
C ALA A 168 -10.27 5.58 3.72
N LEU A 169 -11.44 5.22 3.21
CA LEU A 169 -12.40 4.42 3.93
C LEU A 169 -12.00 2.95 3.78
N VAL A 170 -11.99 2.24 4.88
CA VAL A 170 -11.75 0.79 4.91
C VAL A 170 -13.02 0.07 5.35
N PHE A 171 -13.33 -1.02 4.66
CA PHE A 171 -14.45 -1.91 4.91
C PHE A 171 -13.91 -3.27 5.34
N HIS A 172 -14.26 -3.70 6.53
CA HIS A 172 -13.90 -5.01 7.08
C HIS A 172 -14.97 -6.04 6.70
N ILE A 173 -14.57 -7.13 6.03
CA ILE A 173 -15.47 -8.12 5.43
C ILE A 173 -15.21 -9.49 6.05
N GLY A 174 -16.29 -10.11 6.51
CA GLY A 174 -16.22 -11.43 7.16
C GLY A 174 -15.60 -11.36 8.54
N GLN A 175 -15.78 -12.42 9.31
CA GLN A 175 -15.13 -12.65 10.61
C GLN A 175 -14.55 -14.06 10.59
N ARG A 176 -13.39 -14.21 11.17
CA ARG A 176 -12.75 -15.50 11.41
C ARG A 176 -12.68 -15.79 12.88
#